data_e38f00f3ecdf770282c33dad503a9c31
#
_entry.id   e38f00f3ecdf770282c33dad503a9c31
#
_cell.length_a   1.000
_cell.length_b   1.000
_cell.length_c   1.000
_cell.angle_alpha   90.00
_cell.angle_beta   90.00
_cell.angle_gamma   90.00
#
_symmetry.space_group_name_H-M   'P 1'
#
loop_
_entity.id
_entity.type
_entity.pdbx_description
1 polymer ?
#
loop_
_entity_poly.entity_id
_entity_poly.type
_entity_poly.pdbx_seq_one_letter_code
_entity_poly.pdbx_strand_id
1 'polypeptide(L)'
;LQTVSFTDGIIPAGTTSTIALERINLSSDTAIEHTLKSHGIFLDRRQLWGGSNTTIDTSITPVGSVPMYIADNGSVLTETAALQYVTGGGKVFYGSPYNFKYTFSEQVTKNENEAILSGRLQLRKMTLVYNDTGYFEVHVTPDGREKRINKFTGRVVGSLANLLNKAAIETGKYSFPVLANASSVEIEIQSNSYLPVVFQSAEYEGFFTMRSRRA
;
A
#
# COMPACT_ATOMS: atom_id res chain seq x y z
N LEU A 1 -3.86 26.05 2.45
CA LEU A 1 -2.45 25.76 2.70
C LEU A 1 -2.03 26.45 3.99
N GLN A 2 -1.75 25.68 5.02
CA GLN A 2 -1.15 26.21 6.24
C GLN A 2 0.34 25.81 6.22
N THR A 3 1.22 26.79 6.04
CA THR A 3 2.66 26.58 6.05
C THR A 3 3.12 26.68 7.49
N VAL A 4 3.67 25.63 8.07
CA VAL A 4 4.30 25.65 9.38
C VAL A 4 5.81 25.64 9.17
N SER A 5 6.47 26.72 9.53
CA SER A 5 7.94 26.83 9.47
C SER A 5 8.51 26.43 10.83
N PHE A 6 9.35 25.42 10.85
CA PHE A 6 10.17 25.06 12.00
C PHE A 6 11.59 25.55 11.77
N THR A 7 12.07 26.42 12.63
CA THR A 7 13.51 26.76 12.70
C THR A 7 14.11 25.90 13.80
N ASP A 8 14.77 24.82 13.41
CA ASP A 8 15.59 24.06 14.33
C ASP A 8 17.04 24.58 14.29
N GLY A 9 17.62 24.86 15.46
CA GLY A 9 18.92 25.47 15.60
C GLY A 9 20.15 24.65 15.11
N ILE A 10 19.89 23.52 14.42
CA ILE A 10 20.89 22.62 13.83
C ILE A 10 21.01 22.84 12.32
N ILE A 11 20.14 23.60 11.69
CA ILE A 11 20.19 23.86 10.25
C ILE A 11 21.11 25.05 9.99
N PRO A 12 22.11 24.95 9.08
CA PRO A 12 22.97 26.07 8.73
C PRO A 12 22.14 27.29 8.31
N ALA A 13 22.53 28.47 8.77
CA ALA A 13 21.83 29.71 8.46
C ALA A 13 21.69 29.88 6.93
N GLY A 14 20.46 29.88 6.45
CA GLY A 14 20.11 30.00 5.03
C GLY A 14 19.35 28.81 4.41
N THR A 15 19.14 27.74 5.17
CA THR A 15 18.33 26.61 4.68
C THR A 15 16.94 26.65 5.32
N THR A 16 15.93 26.98 4.53
CA THR A 16 14.54 26.94 4.97
C THR A 16 13.93 25.60 4.56
N SER A 17 13.69 24.70 5.52
CA SER A 17 12.92 23.48 5.27
C SER A 17 11.45 23.80 5.40
N THR A 18 10.72 23.76 4.31
CA THR A 18 9.27 23.94 4.30
C THR A 18 8.63 22.56 4.35
N ILE A 19 7.98 22.23 5.47
CA ILE A 19 7.11 21.06 5.55
C ILE A 19 5.73 21.48 5.07
N ALA A 20 5.34 21.04 3.89
CA ALA A 20 3.98 21.23 3.42
C ALA A 20 3.11 20.09 3.99
N LEU A 21 2.20 20.44 4.90
CA LEU A 21 1.13 19.53 5.31
C LEU A 21 0.02 19.61 4.27
N GLU A 22 0.00 18.69 3.35
CA GLU A 22 -1.11 18.56 2.41
C GLU A 22 -2.24 17.77 3.05
N ARG A 23 -3.43 18.35 3.03
CA ARG A 23 -4.64 17.61 3.36
C ARG A 23 -4.93 16.65 2.23
N ILE A 24 -4.75 15.35 2.47
CA ILE A 24 -5.19 14.32 1.53
C ILE A 24 -6.72 14.39 1.46
N ASN A 25 -7.25 14.98 0.41
CA ASN A 25 -8.68 14.96 0.17
C ASN A 25 -9.02 13.62 -0.49
N LEU A 26 -9.47 12.67 0.31
CA LEU A 26 -9.90 11.34 -0.15
C LEU A 26 -11.30 11.37 -0.75
N SER A 27 -12.02 12.49 -0.63
CA SER A 27 -13.36 12.63 -1.18
C SER A 27 -13.35 13.30 -2.53
N SER A 28 -13.93 12.62 -3.52
CA SER A 28 -14.40 13.15 -4.79
C SER A 28 -13.40 13.96 -5.62
N ASP A 29 -12.45 13.28 -6.21
CA ASP A 29 -11.80 13.81 -7.40
C ASP A 29 -12.69 13.46 -8.59
N THR A 30 -13.52 14.40 -8.99
CA THR A 30 -14.49 14.26 -10.10
C THR A 30 -13.84 13.87 -11.43
N ALA A 31 -12.53 14.05 -11.56
CA ALA A 31 -11.77 13.69 -12.76
C ALA A 31 -11.51 12.19 -12.92
N ILE A 32 -11.78 11.38 -11.88
CA ILE A 32 -11.59 9.91 -11.90
C ILE A 32 -12.96 9.19 -12.02
N GLU A 33 -14.01 9.90 -12.36
CA GLU A 33 -15.40 9.41 -12.33
C GLU A 33 -15.64 8.11 -13.10
N HIS A 34 -14.81 7.78 -14.08
CA HIS A 34 -15.05 6.62 -14.95
C HIS A 34 -14.34 5.34 -14.52
N THR A 35 -13.29 5.41 -13.69
CA THR A 35 -12.46 4.24 -13.39
C THR A 35 -12.31 3.93 -11.91
N LEU A 36 -12.27 4.96 -11.06
CA LEU A 36 -12.01 4.85 -9.62
C LEU A 36 -13.06 5.63 -8.82
N LYS A 37 -14.32 5.54 -9.19
CA LYS A 37 -15.44 6.38 -8.70
C LYS A 37 -15.50 6.68 -7.21
N SER A 38 -15.02 5.77 -6.38
CA SER A 38 -15.02 5.92 -4.91
C SER A 38 -13.64 5.77 -4.30
N HIS A 39 -12.64 5.49 -5.12
CA HIS A 39 -11.32 5.09 -4.67
C HIS A 39 -10.30 6.13 -5.13
N GLY A 40 -9.60 6.75 -4.24
CA GLY A 40 -8.61 7.76 -4.57
C GLY A 40 -7.38 7.18 -5.29
N ILE A 41 -6.61 8.04 -5.94
CA ILE A 41 -5.23 7.76 -6.33
C ILE A 41 -4.34 8.14 -5.16
N PHE A 42 -3.58 7.19 -4.64
CA PHE A 42 -2.70 7.37 -3.49
C PHE A 42 -1.28 7.64 -3.96
N LEU A 43 -1.00 8.90 -4.21
CA LEU A 43 0.34 9.42 -4.52
C LEU A 43 0.65 10.58 -3.56
N ASP A 44 1.88 10.68 -3.12
CA ASP A 44 2.34 11.83 -2.37
C ASP A 44 2.45 13.05 -3.29
N ARG A 45 1.99 14.22 -2.80
CA ARG A 45 1.97 15.48 -3.55
C ARG A 45 1.28 15.37 -4.91
N ARG A 46 0.18 14.64 -4.94
CA ARG A 46 -0.59 14.40 -6.17
C ARG A 46 -1.08 15.69 -6.81
N GLN A 47 -0.85 15.83 -8.11
CA GLN A 47 -1.41 16.91 -8.94
C GLN A 47 -2.09 16.38 -10.19
N LEU A 48 -3.00 17.17 -10.74
CA LEU A 48 -3.68 16.92 -12.01
C LEU A 48 -2.98 17.69 -13.12
N TRP A 49 -2.65 16.97 -14.19
CA TRP A 49 -2.11 17.53 -15.42
C TRP A 49 -3.11 17.30 -16.56
N GLY A 50 -3.48 18.36 -17.26
CA GLY A 50 -4.45 18.35 -18.36
C GLY A 50 -5.38 19.55 -18.34
N GLY A 51 -6.18 19.69 -19.36
CA GLY A 51 -7.02 20.87 -19.57
C GLY A 51 -6.20 22.11 -19.89
N SER A 52 -6.31 23.17 -19.09
CA SER A 52 -5.49 24.40 -19.24
C SER A 52 -4.07 24.27 -18.69
N ASN A 53 -3.75 23.22 -17.97
CA ASN A 53 -2.42 23.03 -17.39
C ASN A 53 -1.59 22.06 -18.27
N THR A 54 -0.75 22.63 -19.13
CA THR A 54 0.04 21.87 -20.13
C THR A 54 1.47 21.58 -19.68
N THR A 55 1.88 22.06 -18.51
CA THR A 55 3.22 21.87 -17.97
C THR A 55 3.20 21.03 -16.69
N ILE A 56 4.14 20.11 -16.56
CA ILE A 56 4.37 19.37 -15.34
C ILE A 56 5.24 20.23 -14.40
N ASP A 57 4.76 20.46 -13.21
CA ASP A 57 5.58 21.05 -12.15
C ASP A 57 6.37 19.95 -11.43
N THR A 58 7.61 19.72 -11.86
CA THR A 58 8.49 18.72 -11.27
C THR A 58 9.04 19.14 -9.91
N SER A 59 8.87 20.41 -9.51
CA SER A 59 9.37 20.91 -8.22
C SER A 59 8.63 20.31 -7.02
N ILE A 60 7.43 19.77 -7.24
CA ILE A 60 6.65 19.12 -6.20
C ILE A 60 7.15 17.73 -5.81
N THR A 61 7.88 17.07 -6.71
CA THR A 61 8.41 15.73 -6.41
C THR A 61 9.68 15.84 -5.56
N PRO A 62 9.86 15.02 -4.52
CA PRO A 62 11.08 15.01 -3.75
C PRO A 62 12.29 14.74 -4.63
N VAL A 63 13.42 15.41 -4.32
CA VAL A 63 14.66 15.19 -5.04
C VAL A 63 15.05 13.71 -5.02
N GLY A 64 15.29 13.13 -6.20
CA GLY A 64 15.63 11.72 -6.37
C GLY A 64 14.45 10.76 -6.44
N SER A 65 13.20 11.25 -6.33
CA SER A 65 12.01 10.43 -6.56
C SER A 65 11.60 10.49 -8.03
N VAL A 66 11.21 9.33 -8.56
CA VAL A 66 10.66 9.25 -9.93
C VAL A 66 9.14 9.39 -9.81
N PRO A 67 8.54 10.42 -10.44
CA PRO A 67 7.10 10.58 -10.40
C PRO A 67 6.38 9.43 -11.12
N MET A 68 5.20 9.08 -10.63
CA MET A 68 4.30 8.14 -11.27
C MET A 68 3.19 8.93 -11.97
N TYR A 69 2.85 8.53 -13.19
CA TYR A 69 1.81 9.14 -14.00
C TYR A 69 0.65 8.19 -14.20
N ILE A 70 -0.54 8.60 -13.78
CA ILE A 70 -1.76 7.79 -13.83
C ILE A 70 -2.78 8.50 -14.69
N ALA A 71 -3.16 7.88 -15.79
CA ALA A 71 -4.23 8.39 -16.65
C ALA A 71 -5.61 8.28 -15.96
N ASP A 72 -6.57 9.03 -16.43
CA ASP A 72 -7.95 9.00 -15.95
C ASP A 72 -8.64 7.63 -16.12
N ASN A 73 -8.13 6.78 -17.00
CA ASN A 73 -8.56 5.39 -17.14
C ASN A 73 -7.87 4.41 -16.16
N GLY A 74 -6.98 4.90 -15.27
CA GLY A 74 -6.21 4.09 -14.31
C GLY A 74 -4.95 3.44 -14.89
N SER A 75 -4.56 3.73 -16.12
CA SER A 75 -3.32 3.22 -16.71
C SER A 75 -2.10 3.96 -16.15
N VAL A 76 -1.06 3.22 -15.79
CA VAL A 76 0.24 3.80 -15.46
C VAL A 76 0.96 4.13 -16.76
N LEU A 77 1.41 5.37 -16.89
CA LEU A 77 2.07 5.89 -18.10
C LEU A 77 3.54 6.23 -17.81
N THR A 78 4.35 6.17 -18.85
CA THR A 78 5.66 6.85 -18.84
C THR A 78 5.45 8.34 -19.03
N GLU A 79 6.45 9.17 -18.69
CA GLU A 79 6.38 10.63 -18.87
C GLU A 79 6.01 11.02 -20.31
N THR A 80 6.67 10.40 -21.30
CA THR A 80 6.40 10.66 -22.73
C THR A 80 4.97 10.25 -23.11
N ALA A 81 4.48 9.11 -22.64
CA ALA A 81 3.11 8.68 -22.93
C ALA A 81 2.08 9.56 -22.22
N ALA A 82 2.39 10.07 -21.03
CA ALA A 82 1.56 11.01 -20.30
C ALA A 82 1.42 12.34 -21.05
N LEU A 83 2.54 12.87 -21.59
CA LEU A 83 2.51 14.06 -22.44
C LEU A 83 1.64 13.88 -23.67
N GLN A 84 1.78 12.75 -24.39
CA GLN A 84 0.94 12.43 -25.53
C GLN A 84 -0.54 12.31 -25.17
N TYR A 85 -0.82 11.70 -24.02
CA TYR A 85 -2.19 11.53 -23.53
C TYR A 85 -2.86 12.87 -23.20
N VAL A 86 -2.14 13.78 -22.55
CA VAL A 86 -2.64 15.12 -22.23
C VAL A 86 -2.80 15.98 -23.45
N THR A 87 -1.87 15.92 -24.42
CA THR A 87 -2.01 16.65 -25.70
C THR A 87 -3.18 16.13 -26.53
N GLY A 88 -3.58 14.87 -26.36
CA GLY A 88 -4.80 14.29 -26.92
C GLY A 88 -6.09 14.65 -26.16
N GLY A 89 -6.03 15.50 -25.17
CA GLY A 89 -7.19 15.96 -24.37
C GLY A 89 -7.50 15.10 -23.14
N GLY A 90 -6.66 14.11 -22.83
CA GLY A 90 -6.77 13.29 -21.62
C GLY A 90 -6.30 14.02 -20.35
N LYS A 91 -6.59 13.43 -19.21
CA LYS A 91 -6.15 13.94 -17.90
C LYS A 91 -5.23 12.92 -17.24
N VAL A 92 -4.16 13.40 -16.62
CA VAL A 92 -3.17 12.58 -15.96
C VAL A 92 -2.94 13.09 -14.53
N PHE A 93 -3.00 12.19 -13.55
CA PHE A 93 -2.54 12.47 -12.22
C PHE A 93 -1.06 12.10 -12.11
N TYR A 94 -0.29 12.95 -11.50
CA TYR A 94 1.11 12.67 -11.22
C TYR A 94 1.50 13.02 -9.79
N GLY A 95 2.49 12.32 -9.26
CA GLY A 95 2.98 12.50 -7.91
C GLY A 95 4.03 11.47 -7.56
N SER A 96 4.55 11.51 -6.36
CA SER A 96 5.53 10.53 -5.88
C SER A 96 4.83 9.27 -5.39
N PRO A 97 5.24 8.07 -5.87
CA PRO A 97 4.80 6.83 -5.24
C PRO A 97 5.41 6.73 -3.83
N TYR A 98 4.69 6.10 -2.93
CA TYR A 98 5.21 5.75 -1.61
C TYR A 98 5.08 4.26 -1.37
N ASN A 99 5.96 3.73 -0.51
CA ASN A 99 5.91 2.34 -0.14
C ASN A 99 5.21 2.21 1.23
N PHE A 100 4.04 1.60 1.23
CA PHE A 100 3.41 1.13 2.45
C PHE A 100 4.11 -0.15 2.90
N LYS A 101 4.47 -0.22 4.17
CA LYS A 101 5.04 -1.41 4.80
C LYS A 101 4.47 -1.58 6.19
N TYR A 102 3.97 -2.78 6.49
CA TYR A 102 3.52 -3.16 7.82
C TYR A 102 4.07 -4.54 8.18
N THR A 103 4.77 -4.64 9.30
CA THR A 103 5.30 -5.90 9.81
C THR A 103 4.45 -6.36 10.99
N PHE A 104 3.96 -7.58 10.93
CA PHE A 104 3.19 -8.18 12.03
C PHE A 104 4.10 -8.46 13.21
N SER A 105 3.60 -8.21 14.42
CA SER A 105 4.21 -8.71 15.65
C SER A 105 4.11 -10.23 15.72
N GLU A 106 4.91 -10.85 16.58
CA GLU A 106 4.83 -12.29 16.85
C GLU A 106 3.42 -12.69 17.28
N GLN A 107 2.89 -13.75 16.65
CA GLN A 107 1.59 -14.30 17.02
C GLN A 107 1.73 -15.19 18.23
N VAL A 108 0.92 -14.93 19.24
CA VAL A 108 0.91 -15.66 20.50
C VAL A 108 -0.46 -16.26 20.79
N THR A 109 -0.49 -17.44 21.37
CA THR A 109 -1.73 -18.07 21.85
C THR A 109 -2.06 -17.50 23.24
N LYS A 110 -3.33 -17.18 23.47
CA LYS A 110 -3.84 -16.73 24.77
C LYS A 110 -4.68 -17.83 25.41
N ASN A 111 -4.57 -17.96 26.73
CA ASN A 111 -5.51 -18.70 27.56
C ASN A 111 -6.17 -17.70 28.49
N GLU A 112 -7.49 -17.58 28.41
CA GLU A 112 -8.26 -16.55 29.12
C GLU A 112 -7.70 -15.15 28.88
N ASN A 113 -6.95 -14.59 29.83
CA ASN A 113 -6.37 -13.25 29.75
C ASN A 113 -4.84 -13.20 29.63
N GLU A 114 -4.16 -14.35 29.63
CA GLU A 114 -2.71 -14.42 29.61
C GLU A 114 -2.16 -15.02 28.32
N ALA A 115 -1.04 -14.46 27.82
CA ALA A 115 -0.32 -15.02 26.69
C ALA A 115 0.47 -16.25 27.12
N ILE A 116 0.31 -17.37 26.41
CA ILE A 116 1.06 -18.60 26.66
C ILE A 116 2.38 -18.53 25.91
N LEU A 117 3.46 -18.25 26.61
CA LEU A 117 4.81 -18.17 26.04
C LEU A 117 5.56 -19.51 26.08
N SER A 118 5.07 -20.49 26.86
CA SER A 118 5.77 -21.77 27.11
C SER A 118 5.44 -22.88 26.11
N GLY A 119 5.12 -22.52 24.87
CA GLY A 119 4.76 -23.50 23.85
C GLY A 119 5.41 -23.21 22.50
N ARG A 120 5.04 -24.01 21.50
CA ARG A 120 5.41 -23.81 20.12
C ARG A 120 4.13 -23.60 19.29
N LEU A 121 3.98 -22.42 18.71
CA LEU A 121 2.90 -22.13 17.77
C LEU A 121 3.43 -22.29 16.34
N GLN A 122 2.96 -23.33 15.67
CA GLN A 122 3.25 -23.56 14.24
C GLN A 122 2.16 -22.93 13.40
N LEU A 123 2.45 -21.82 12.76
CA LEU A 123 1.52 -21.16 11.83
C LEU A 123 1.39 -21.98 10.54
N ARG A 124 0.17 -22.21 10.11
CA ARG A 124 -0.15 -22.92 8.87
C ARG A 124 -0.47 -21.94 7.76
N LYS A 125 -1.45 -21.10 7.98
CA LYS A 125 -1.86 -20.04 7.06
C LYS A 125 -2.28 -18.80 7.82
N MET A 126 -2.30 -17.68 7.12
CA MET A 126 -2.86 -16.44 7.58
C MET A 126 -3.88 -15.92 6.56
N THR A 127 -4.91 -15.26 7.04
CA THR A 127 -5.98 -14.70 6.21
C THR A 127 -6.14 -13.23 6.53
N LEU A 128 -6.03 -12.39 5.52
CA LEU A 128 -6.29 -10.95 5.61
C LEU A 128 -7.71 -10.67 5.14
N VAL A 129 -8.45 -9.91 5.91
CA VAL A 129 -9.74 -9.34 5.51
C VAL A 129 -9.48 -7.92 5.03
N TYR A 130 -9.84 -7.63 3.81
CA TYR A 130 -9.59 -6.35 3.16
C TYR A 130 -10.88 -5.77 2.58
N ASN A 131 -10.90 -4.45 2.43
CA ASN A 131 -12.00 -3.70 1.83
C ASN A 131 -11.43 -2.74 0.78
N ASP A 132 -12.11 -2.62 -0.36
CA ASP A 132 -11.77 -1.66 -1.41
C ASP A 132 -10.26 -1.61 -1.72
N THR A 133 -9.66 -2.78 -1.92
CA THR A 133 -8.22 -2.94 -2.05
C THR A 133 -7.83 -3.39 -3.46
N GLY A 134 -6.83 -2.71 -4.04
CA GLY A 134 -6.37 -2.98 -5.39
C GLY A 134 -5.14 -3.88 -5.47
N TYR A 135 -4.08 -3.56 -4.73
CA TYR A 135 -2.82 -4.29 -4.83
C TYR A 135 -2.04 -4.29 -3.53
N PHE A 136 -1.55 -5.44 -3.14
CA PHE A 136 -0.55 -5.60 -2.10
C PHE A 136 0.26 -6.89 -2.28
N GLU A 137 1.39 -6.94 -1.62
CA GLU A 137 2.23 -8.13 -1.50
C GLU A 137 2.34 -8.55 -0.04
N VAL A 138 2.31 -9.84 0.19
CA VAL A 138 2.63 -10.43 1.50
C VAL A 138 3.95 -11.14 1.41
N HIS A 139 4.89 -10.70 2.20
CA HIS A 139 6.22 -11.25 2.31
C HIS A 139 6.29 -12.12 3.57
N VAL A 140 6.60 -13.40 3.39
CA VAL A 140 6.77 -14.36 4.49
C VAL A 140 8.23 -14.81 4.48
N THR A 141 8.97 -14.42 5.51
CA THR A 141 10.39 -14.74 5.68
C THR A 141 10.59 -15.62 6.90
N PRO A 142 10.58 -16.96 6.75
CA PRO A 142 10.96 -17.86 7.85
C PRO A 142 12.45 -17.75 8.10
N ASP A 143 12.85 -17.87 9.38
CA ASP A 143 14.26 -17.85 9.74
C ASP A 143 15.04 -18.97 9.05
N GLY A 144 16.20 -18.63 8.49
CA GLY A 144 17.06 -19.55 7.74
C GLY A 144 16.48 -20.06 6.42
N ARG A 145 15.42 -19.48 5.88
CA ARG A 145 14.83 -19.84 4.59
C ARG A 145 14.64 -18.64 3.70
N GLU A 146 14.46 -18.89 2.41
CA GLU A 146 14.17 -17.84 1.43
C GLU A 146 12.80 -17.19 1.68
N LYS A 147 12.76 -15.90 1.45
CA LYS A 147 11.55 -15.08 1.48
C LYS A 147 10.57 -15.51 0.40
N ARG A 148 9.34 -15.73 0.77
CA ARG A 148 8.22 -16.02 -0.13
C ARG A 148 7.36 -14.78 -0.30
N ILE A 149 7.03 -14.45 -1.55
CA ILE A 149 6.21 -13.30 -1.90
C ILE A 149 4.89 -13.80 -2.48
N ASN A 150 3.79 -13.44 -1.85
CA ASN A 150 2.44 -13.71 -2.30
C ASN A 150 1.81 -12.39 -2.75
N LYS A 151 1.43 -12.28 -4.02
CA LYS A 151 0.90 -11.05 -4.61
C LYS A 151 -0.61 -11.11 -4.74
N PHE A 152 -1.27 -10.05 -4.33
CA PHE A 152 -2.69 -9.81 -4.58
C PHE A 152 -2.82 -8.65 -5.59
N THR A 153 -3.58 -8.84 -6.65
CA THR A 153 -3.70 -7.89 -7.77
C THR A 153 -5.11 -7.30 -7.92
N GLY A 154 -5.96 -7.46 -6.91
CA GLY A 154 -7.37 -7.04 -6.98
C GLY A 154 -8.22 -7.86 -7.96
N ARG A 155 -7.63 -8.77 -8.73
CA ARG A 155 -8.36 -9.58 -9.71
C ARG A 155 -8.78 -10.91 -9.10
N VAL A 156 -10.05 -11.01 -8.76
CA VAL A 156 -10.65 -12.23 -8.23
C VAL A 156 -11.39 -12.96 -9.36
N VAL A 157 -11.14 -14.26 -9.51
CA VAL A 157 -11.79 -15.07 -10.55
C VAL A 157 -13.31 -15.05 -10.36
N GLY A 158 -14.03 -14.70 -11.43
CA GLY A 158 -15.50 -14.59 -11.41
C GLY A 158 -16.05 -13.23 -10.92
N SER A 159 -15.21 -12.28 -10.53
CA SER A 159 -15.66 -10.95 -10.16
C SER A 159 -16.06 -10.12 -11.39
N LEU A 160 -17.16 -9.39 -11.29
CA LEU A 160 -17.61 -8.42 -12.29
C LEU A 160 -16.73 -7.17 -12.36
N ALA A 161 -15.87 -6.93 -11.37
CA ALA A 161 -14.92 -5.83 -11.34
C ALA A 161 -13.71 -6.06 -12.28
N ASN A 162 -13.54 -7.28 -12.79
CA ASN A 162 -12.46 -7.63 -13.74
C ASN A 162 -12.73 -7.09 -15.14
N LEU A 163 -12.70 -5.78 -15.31
CA LEU A 163 -12.86 -5.12 -16.60
C LEU A 163 -11.50 -4.90 -17.28
N LEU A 164 -11.48 -4.99 -18.60
CA LEU A 164 -10.28 -4.70 -19.39
C LEU A 164 -9.90 -3.22 -19.22
N ASN A 165 -8.61 -2.93 -19.04
CA ASN A 165 -8.08 -1.57 -18.86
C ASN A 165 -8.65 -0.79 -17.66
N LYS A 166 -9.14 -1.49 -16.65
CA LYS A 166 -9.55 -0.86 -15.38
C LYS A 166 -8.78 -1.48 -14.20
N ALA A 167 -8.48 -0.64 -13.22
CA ALA A 167 -7.95 -1.11 -11.95
C ALA A 167 -9.01 -1.98 -11.26
N ALA A 168 -8.64 -3.19 -10.88
CA ALA A 168 -9.52 -4.05 -10.12
C ALA A 168 -9.38 -3.70 -8.63
N ILE A 169 -10.50 -3.37 -8.00
CA ILE A 169 -10.60 -3.06 -6.60
C ILE A 169 -11.68 -3.96 -6.02
N GLU A 170 -11.33 -4.70 -4.99
CA GLU A 170 -12.18 -5.75 -4.42
C GLU A 170 -12.23 -5.68 -2.90
N THR A 171 -13.29 -6.27 -2.38
CA THR A 171 -13.50 -6.48 -0.95
C THR A 171 -13.61 -7.97 -0.68
N GLY A 172 -12.88 -8.49 0.30
CA GLY A 172 -12.92 -9.91 0.59
C GLY A 172 -11.88 -10.42 1.56
N LYS A 173 -11.49 -11.66 1.35
CA LYS A 173 -10.49 -12.35 2.17
C LYS A 173 -9.37 -12.90 1.28
N TYR A 174 -8.13 -12.72 1.71
CA TYR A 174 -6.96 -13.26 1.05
C TYR A 174 -6.18 -14.16 2.00
N SER A 175 -6.07 -15.43 1.67
CA SER A 175 -5.36 -16.42 2.49
C SER A 175 -4.04 -16.79 1.83
N PHE A 176 -2.99 -16.89 2.63
CA PHE A 176 -1.65 -17.27 2.18
C PHE A 176 -1.00 -18.23 3.18
N PRO A 177 -0.14 -19.16 2.70
CA PRO A 177 0.55 -20.12 3.55
C PRO A 177 1.72 -19.46 4.28
N VAL A 178 1.84 -19.73 5.59
CA VAL A 178 2.97 -19.31 6.42
C VAL A 178 3.95 -20.47 6.63
N LEU A 179 3.47 -21.61 7.08
CA LEU A 179 4.20 -22.88 7.25
C LEU A 179 5.53 -22.72 8.02
N ALA A 180 5.48 -21.98 9.12
CA ALA A 180 6.63 -21.66 9.95
C ALA A 180 6.23 -21.52 11.43
N ASN A 181 7.21 -21.53 12.32
CA ASN A 181 6.99 -21.24 13.74
C ASN A 181 6.77 -19.73 13.92
N ALA A 182 5.80 -19.35 14.75
CA ALA A 182 5.47 -17.95 15.01
C ALA A 182 6.65 -17.11 15.50
N SER A 183 7.52 -17.70 16.35
CA SER A 183 8.70 -17.02 16.88
C SER A 183 9.90 -16.93 15.92
N SER A 184 9.79 -17.54 14.74
CA SER A 184 10.89 -17.61 13.76
C SER A 184 10.44 -17.28 12.35
N VAL A 185 9.41 -16.43 12.22
CA VAL A 185 8.92 -15.96 10.93
C VAL A 185 8.60 -14.47 10.99
N GLU A 186 9.07 -13.73 10.01
CA GLU A 186 8.67 -12.36 9.78
C GLU A 186 7.59 -12.34 8.68
N ILE A 187 6.47 -11.68 8.98
CA ILE A 187 5.37 -11.52 8.04
C ILE A 187 5.16 -10.03 7.81
N GLU A 188 5.30 -9.62 6.57
CA GLU A 188 5.22 -8.23 6.13
C GLU A 188 4.14 -8.08 5.07
N ILE A 189 3.38 -6.98 5.14
CA ILE A 189 2.54 -6.52 4.04
C ILE A 189 3.21 -5.30 3.42
N GLN A 190 3.29 -5.27 2.11
CA GLN A 190 3.84 -4.16 1.36
C GLN A 190 2.92 -3.77 0.20
N SER A 191 2.89 -2.49 -0.13
CA SER A 191 2.27 -1.99 -1.35
C SER A 191 3.03 -0.76 -1.84
N ASN A 192 3.38 -0.77 -3.11
CA ASN A 192 3.97 0.36 -3.83
C ASN A 192 3.03 0.88 -4.93
N SER A 193 1.77 0.49 -4.87
CA SER A 193 0.76 0.84 -5.84
C SER A 193 0.08 2.17 -5.48
N TYR A 194 -0.36 2.89 -6.51
CA TYR A 194 -1.23 4.05 -6.35
C TYR A 194 -2.67 3.68 -5.94
N LEU A 195 -3.01 2.38 -5.93
CA LEU A 195 -4.34 1.89 -5.59
C LEU A 195 -4.55 1.87 -4.06
N PRO A 196 -5.80 1.99 -3.61
CA PRO A 196 -6.12 1.90 -2.20
C PRO A 196 -5.78 0.53 -1.63
N VAL A 197 -5.37 0.51 -0.37
CA VAL A 197 -5.13 -0.69 0.41
C VAL A 197 -5.71 -0.50 1.80
N VAL A 198 -6.77 -1.22 2.12
CA VAL A 198 -7.47 -1.12 3.41
C VAL A 198 -7.61 -2.50 4.03
N PHE A 199 -6.94 -2.73 5.15
CA PHE A 199 -7.06 -3.97 5.91
C PHE A 199 -7.98 -3.76 7.11
N GLN A 200 -8.89 -4.71 7.34
CA GLN A 200 -9.83 -4.70 8.45
C GLN A 200 -9.35 -5.60 9.60
N SER A 201 -8.90 -6.80 9.26
CA SER A 201 -8.39 -7.76 10.24
C SER A 201 -7.41 -8.73 9.61
N ALA A 202 -6.64 -9.39 10.48
CA ALA A 202 -5.78 -10.51 10.12
C ALA A 202 -6.07 -11.66 11.07
N GLU A 203 -6.31 -12.84 10.50
CA GLU A 203 -6.58 -14.08 11.23
C GLU A 203 -5.46 -15.07 10.91
N TYR A 204 -5.05 -15.86 11.88
CA TYR A 204 -4.10 -16.94 11.64
C TYR A 204 -4.66 -18.29 12.11
N GLU A 205 -4.22 -19.34 11.44
CA GLU A 205 -4.51 -20.73 11.75
C GLU A 205 -3.19 -21.46 11.97
N GLY A 206 -3.12 -22.22 13.04
CA GLY A 206 -1.90 -22.95 13.39
C GLY A 206 -2.14 -24.03 14.43
N PHE A 207 -1.08 -24.77 14.73
CA PHE A 207 -1.05 -25.79 15.76
C PHE A 207 -0.21 -25.31 16.94
N PHE A 208 -0.79 -25.36 18.12
CA PHE A 208 -0.07 -25.06 19.35
C PHE A 208 0.30 -26.33 20.06
N THR A 209 1.59 -26.49 20.44
CA THR A 209 2.10 -27.63 21.18
C THR A 209 2.75 -27.11 22.48
N MET A 210 2.22 -27.53 23.61
CA MET A 210 2.87 -27.27 24.91
C MET A 210 4.19 -28.03 25.00
N ARG A 211 5.22 -27.38 25.52
CA ARG A 211 6.43 -28.10 25.95
C ARG A 211 6.08 -28.97 27.15
N SER A 212 6.24 -30.29 27.03
CA SER A 212 6.19 -31.14 28.21
C SER A 212 7.37 -30.77 29.12
N ARG A 213 7.08 -30.33 30.34
CA ARG A 213 8.12 -30.27 31.37
C ARG A 213 8.50 -31.72 31.68
N ARG A 214 9.68 -32.14 31.25
CA ARG A 214 10.31 -33.30 31.89
C ARG A 214 10.69 -32.85 33.29
N ALA A 215 10.04 -33.42 34.30
CA ALA A 215 10.43 -33.32 35.67
C ALA A 215 11.78 -33.97 35.86
#